data_7ae7c8d17f450012d8443b615750416e
#
_entry.id   7ae7c8d17f450012d8443b615750416e
#
_cell.length_a   1.000
_cell.length_b   1.000
_cell.length_c   1.000
_cell.angle_alpha   90.00
_cell.angle_beta   90.00
_cell.angle_gamma   90.00
#
_symmetry.space_group_name_H-M   'P 1'
#
loop_
_entity.id
_entity.type
_entity.pdbx_description
1 polymer ?
#
loop_
_entity_poly.entity_id
_entity_poly.type
_entity_poly.pdbx_seq_one_letter_code
_entity_poly.pdbx_strand_id
1 'polypeptide(L)'
;MIKINLNLMQRRIRKLHSQHVIHESFRFGILLAIAGGFLDSYTFIGRGGVFANAQTGNIVLLAIYASKGEWMHAFANIPSIVAFVTGVIVVQTIKNDSSCLFINDWPRVVLIFEIIVLFVIGFIPSTIPNIIVNVTISFVASIQVCSFSKIADSPYSSTMSTGNLRSAAREAYIAFTQKDHEAAIRTIRLFTVVFSFLVGSFLGGILTLNIGVKAIWGAAIIIFSALVLYNINNS
;
A
#
# COMPACT_ATOMS: atom_id res chain seq x y z
N MET A 1 28.92 36.67 -15.73
CA MET A 1 27.58 36.91 -15.19
C MET A 1 26.49 35.98 -15.80
N ILE A 2 26.47 35.76 -17.12
CA ILE A 2 25.43 34.93 -17.81
C ILE A 2 25.45 33.45 -17.39
N LYS A 3 26.63 32.81 -17.23
CA LYS A 3 26.76 31.38 -16.80
C LYS A 3 26.23 31.12 -15.36
N ILE A 4 26.36 32.09 -14.46
CA ILE A 4 25.88 31.97 -13.07
C ILE A 4 24.35 31.99 -13.04
N ASN A 5 23.73 32.81 -13.89
CA ASN A 5 22.27 32.91 -13.99
C ASN A 5 21.64 31.64 -14.60
N LEU A 6 22.31 31.00 -15.57
CA LEU A 6 21.83 29.73 -16.16
C LEU A 6 21.85 28.58 -15.13
N ASN A 7 22.91 28.49 -14.32
CA ASN A 7 23.00 27.47 -13.27
C ASN A 7 21.95 27.66 -12.16
N LEU A 8 21.67 28.89 -11.78
CA LEU A 8 20.62 29.21 -10.81
C LEU A 8 19.24 28.91 -11.38
N MET A 9 19.00 29.21 -12.64
CA MET A 9 17.75 28.92 -13.33
C MET A 9 17.53 27.42 -13.49
N GLN A 10 18.57 26.65 -13.88
CA GLN A 10 18.49 25.20 -13.96
C GLN A 10 18.25 24.53 -12.59
N ARG A 11 18.89 25.04 -11.51
CA ARG A 11 18.63 24.58 -10.15
C ARG A 11 17.19 24.88 -9.71
N ARG A 12 16.65 26.03 -10.09
CA ARG A 12 15.27 26.43 -9.77
C ARG A 12 14.25 25.58 -10.52
N ILE A 13 14.49 25.31 -11.81
CA ILE A 13 13.65 24.41 -12.63
C ILE A 13 13.70 22.98 -12.10
N ARG A 14 14.88 22.44 -11.76
CA ARG A 14 15.00 21.13 -11.13
C ARG A 14 14.29 21.06 -9.79
N LYS A 15 14.38 22.10 -8.95
CA LYS A 15 13.70 22.16 -7.65
C LYS A 15 12.19 22.23 -7.80
N LEU A 16 11.68 22.99 -8.79
CA LEU A 16 10.25 23.06 -9.09
C LEU A 16 9.72 21.73 -9.65
N HIS A 17 10.45 21.12 -10.57
CA HIS A 17 10.11 19.82 -11.14
C HIS A 17 10.15 18.71 -10.06
N SER A 18 11.17 18.69 -9.21
CA SER A 18 11.25 17.78 -8.06
C SER A 18 10.11 17.99 -7.07
N GLN A 19 9.71 19.23 -6.78
CA GLN A 19 8.58 19.50 -5.87
C GLN A 19 7.24 19.06 -6.47
N HIS A 20 7.04 19.22 -7.77
CA HIS A 20 5.82 18.78 -8.46
C HIS A 20 5.70 17.24 -8.42
N VAL A 21 6.76 16.53 -8.81
CA VAL A 21 6.84 15.06 -8.73
C VAL A 21 6.63 14.54 -7.30
N ILE A 22 7.16 15.24 -6.29
CA ILE A 22 7.00 14.91 -4.88
C ILE A 22 5.54 15.02 -4.43
N HIS A 23 4.85 16.10 -4.82
CA HIS A 23 3.46 16.34 -4.42
C HIS A 23 2.50 15.33 -5.06
N GLU A 24 2.75 14.98 -6.29
CA GLU A 24 1.95 14.01 -7.05
C GLU A 24 2.14 12.59 -6.54
N SER A 25 3.38 12.21 -6.24
CA SER A 25 3.72 10.94 -5.59
C SER A 25 3.05 10.78 -4.20
N PHE A 26 2.87 11.88 -3.45
CA PHE A 26 2.23 11.86 -2.14
C PHE A 26 0.73 11.57 -2.21
N ARG A 27 -0.01 12.22 -3.14
CA ARG A 27 -1.45 11.95 -3.34
C ARG A 27 -1.71 10.51 -3.76
N PHE A 28 -0.86 9.99 -4.63
CA PHE A 28 -0.89 8.60 -5.04
C PHE A 28 -0.71 7.66 -3.85
N GLY A 29 0.27 7.92 -2.99
CA GLY A 29 0.51 7.14 -1.78
C GLY A 29 -0.64 7.17 -0.78
N ILE A 30 -1.38 8.28 -0.67
CA ILE A 30 -2.61 8.37 0.12
C ILE A 30 -3.65 7.37 -0.39
N LEU A 31 -3.90 7.31 -1.71
CA LEU A 31 -4.87 6.38 -2.29
C LEU A 31 -4.46 4.93 -2.05
N LEU A 32 -3.17 4.59 -2.20
CA LEU A 32 -2.69 3.25 -1.90
C LEU A 32 -2.83 2.89 -0.42
N ALA A 33 -2.61 3.85 0.49
CA ALA A 33 -2.81 3.62 1.92
C ALA A 33 -4.29 3.40 2.26
N ILE A 34 -5.21 4.16 1.65
CA ILE A 34 -6.65 3.94 1.79
C ILE A 34 -7.04 2.54 1.29
N ALA A 35 -6.54 2.14 0.10
CA ALA A 35 -6.80 0.81 -0.44
C ALA A 35 -6.27 -0.30 0.46
N GLY A 36 -5.04 -0.15 0.99
CA GLY A 36 -4.44 -1.13 1.90
C GLY A 36 -5.25 -1.33 3.18
N GLY A 37 -5.67 -0.23 3.82
CA GLY A 37 -6.53 -0.30 5.00
C GLY A 37 -7.91 -0.92 4.69
N PHE A 38 -8.48 -0.56 3.56
CA PHE A 38 -9.75 -1.11 3.08
C PHE A 38 -9.68 -2.63 2.92
N LEU A 39 -8.64 -3.13 2.23
CA LEU A 39 -8.42 -4.55 2.00
C LEU A 39 -8.23 -5.33 3.31
N ASP A 40 -7.51 -4.78 4.28
CA ASP A 40 -7.34 -5.43 5.58
C ASP A 40 -8.67 -5.57 6.34
N SER A 41 -9.49 -4.54 6.38
CA SER A 41 -10.82 -4.62 7.00
C SER A 41 -11.77 -5.54 6.23
N TYR A 42 -11.74 -5.50 4.89
CA TYR A 42 -12.53 -6.38 4.05
C TYR A 42 -12.20 -7.85 4.30
N THR A 43 -10.93 -8.23 4.29
CA THR A 43 -10.53 -9.63 4.50
C THR A 43 -10.77 -10.08 5.92
N PHE A 44 -10.52 -9.23 6.91
CA PHE A 44 -10.74 -9.56 8.30
C PHE A 44 -12.23 -9.78 8.61
N ILE A 45 -13.12 -8.88 8.19
CA ILE A 45 -14.54 -8.94 8.49
C ILE A 45 -15.27 -9.92 7.56
N GLY A 46 -14.99 -9.85 6.26
CA GLY A 46 -15.75 -10.57 5.23
C GLY A 46 -15.18 -11.92 4.82
N ARG A 47 -13.92 -12.22 5.17
CA ARG A 47 -13.20 -13.40 4.67
C ARG A 47 -12.48 -14.20 5.76
N GLY A 48 -13.04 -14.23 6.97
CA GLY A 48 -12.64 -15.19 8.01
C GLY A 48 -11.50 -14.76 8.93
N GLY A 49 -11.33 -13.46 9.18
CA GLY A 49 -10.46 -12.96 10.26
C GLY A 49 -8.97 -12.94 9.93
N VAL A 50 -8.61 -12.88 8.64
CA VAL A 50 -7.21 -12.83 8.17
C VAL A 50 -6.96 -11.49 7.50
N PHE A 51 -5.84 -10.85 7.78
CA PHE A 51 -5.43 -9.61 7.12
C PHE A 51 -4.77 -9.85 5.75
N ALA A 52 -5.08 -9.01 4.77
CA ALA A 52 -4.42 -9.06 3.46
C ALA A 52 -2.99 -8.52 3.51
N ASN A 53 -2.78 -7.36 4.18
CA ASN A 53 -1.51 -6.64 4.22
C ASN A 53 -0.81 -6.76 5.57
N ALA A 54 -1.56 -6.75 6.69
CA ALA A 54 -1.01 -6.71 8.03
C ALA A 54 -0.48 -8.08 8.48
N GLN A 55 0.62 -8.55 7.87
CA GLN A 55 1.17 -9.88 8.18
C GLN A 55 1.63 -10.03 9.63
N THR A 56 2.07 -8.96 10.28
CA THR A 56 2.34 -8.97 11.73
C THR A 56 1.07 -9.32 12.52
N GLY A 57 -0.08 -8.81 12.08
CA GLY A 57 -1.39 -9.17 12.66
C GLY A 57 -1.69 -10.66 12.50
N ASN A 58 -1.46 -11.22 11.30
CA ASN A 58 -1.65 -12.65 11.03
C ASN A 58 -0.72 -13.53 11.87
N ILE A 59 0.53 -13.12 12.08
CA ILE A 59 1.49 -13.84 12.96
C ILE A 59 0.98 -13.83 14.41
N VAL A 60 0.47 -12.70 14.90
CA VAL A 60 -0.07 -12.60 16.26
C VAL A 60 -1.34 -13.44 16.41
N LEU A 61 -2.25 -13.39 15.43
CA LEU A 61 -3.49 -14.19 15.42
C LEU A 61 -3.18 -15.69 15.38
N LEU A 62 -2.21 -16.12 14.56
CA LEU A 62 -1.72 -17.50 14.54
C LEU A 62 -1.31 -17.96 15.96
N ALA A 63 -0.50 -17.16 16.65
CA ALA A 63 -0.03 -17.50 18.00
C ALA A 63 -1.17 -17.51 19.04
N ILE A 64 -2.08 -16.52 18.97
CA ILE A 64 -3.24 -16.44 19.88
C ILE A 64 -4.16 -17.64 19.70
N TYR A 65 -4.54 -17.99 18.47
CA TYR A 65 -5.42 -19.14 18.22
C TYR A 65 -4.74 -20.47 18.59
N ALA A 66 -3.45 -20.62 18.31
CA ALA A 66 -2.69 -21.80 18.72
C ALA A 66 -2.64 -21.95 20.25
N SER A 67 -2.44 -20.86 21.01
CA SER A 67 -2.43 -20.88 22.47
C SER A 67 -3.79 -21.27 23.11
N LYS A 68 -4.88 -21.05 22.36
CA LYS A 68 -6.23 -21.46 22.75
C LYS A 68 -6.58 -22.88 22.31
N GLY A 69 -5.70 -23.55 21.54
CA GLY A 69 -5.99 -24.85 20.93
C GLY A 69 -6.89 -24.79 19.69
N GLU A 70 -7.16 -23.58 19.17
CA GLU A 70 -8.00 -23.35 18.00
C GLU A 70 -7.20 -23.50 16.70
N TRP A 71 -6.67 -24.71 16.47
CA TRP A 71 -5.69 -24.99 15.39
C TRP A 71 -6.20 -24.64 13.97
N MET A 72 -7.50 -24.83 13.70
CA MET A 72 -8.08 -24.47 12.39
C MET A 72 -7.99 -22.98 12.12
N HIS A 73 -8.30 -22.13 13.09
CA HIS A 73 -8.16 -20.68 12.99
C HIS A 73 -6.70 -20.24 12.96
N ALA A 74 -5.84 -20.91 13.72
CA ALA A 74 -4.40 -20.66 13.71
C ALA A 74 -3.83 -20.87 12.31
N PHE A 75 -4.04 -22.04 11.72
CA PHE A 75 -3.48 -22.41 10.42
C PHE A 75 -4.10 -21.60 9.26
N ALA A 76 -5.30 -21.03 9.40
CA ALA A 76 -5.92 -20.18 8.38
C ALA A 76 -5.09 -18.91 8.06
N ASN A 77 -4.22 -18.47 8.97
CA ASN A 77 -3.35 -17.30 8.77
C ASN A 77 -2.10 -17.60 7.95
N ILE A 78 -1.59 -18.85 7.98
CA ILE A 78 -0.33 -19.23 7.32
C ILE A 78 -0.35 -19.00 5.79
N PRO A 79 -1.40 -19.42 5.05
CA PRO A 79 -1.41 -19.24 3.60
C PRO A 79 -1.28 -17.80 3.13
N SER A 80 -1.89 -16.85 3.85
CA SER A 80 -1.77 -15.42 3.54
C SER A 80 -0.34 -14.91 3.76
N ILE A 81 0.32 -15.35 4.83
CA ILE A 81 1.73 -15.02 5.11
C ILE A 81 2.63 -15.57 4.00
N VAL A 82 2.44 -16.84 3.62
CA VAL A 82 3.22 -17.49 2.54
C VAL A 82 2.97 -16.79 1.21
N ALA A 83 1.73 -16.47 0.88
CA ALA A 83 1.38 -15.76 -0.35
C ALA A 83 2.04 -14.38 -0.43
N PHE A 84 2.04 -13.64 0.68
CA PHE A 84 2.71 -12.35 0.77
C PHE A 84 4.22 -12.47 0.52
N VAL A 85 4.89 -13.40 1.19
CA VAL A 85 6.33 -13.65 0.99
C VAL A 85 6.63 -14.06 -0.46
N THR A 86 5.79 -14.92 -1.03
CA THR A 86 5.93 -15.36 -2.43
C THR A 86 5.83 -14.18 -3.39
N GLY A 87 4.86 -13.27 -3.20
CA GLY A 87 4.71 -12.07 -4.03
C GLY A 87 5.91 -11.13 -3.92
N VAL A 88 6.49 -10.97 -2.72
CA VAL A 88 7.74 -10.21 -2.53
C VAL A 88 8.87 -10.84 -3.35
N ILE A 89 9.05 -12.16 -3.28
CA ILE A 89 10.08 -12.90 -4.03
C ILE A 89 9.88 -12.71 -5.54
N VAL A 90 8.66 -12.86 -6.03
CA VAL A 90 8.32 -12.68 -7.46
C VAL A 90 8.71 -11.27 -7.93
N VAL A 91 8.36 -10.22 -7.20
CA VAL A 91 8.73 -8.85 -7.58
C VAL A 91 10.24 -8.65 -7.58
N GLN A 92 10.95 -9.18 -6.60
CA GLN A 92 12.42 -9.07 -6.55
C GLN A 92 13.09 -9.83 -7.71
N THR A 93 12.57 -11.01 -8.07
CA THR A 93 13.06 -11.77 -9.22
C THR A 93 12.86 -10.96 -10.51
N ILE A 94 11.67 -10.39 -10.71
CA ILE A 94 11.36 -9.56 -11.89
C ILE A 94 12.28 -8.34 -11.96
N LYS A 95 12.52 -7.66 -10.82
CA LYS A 95 13.40 -6.48 -10.77
C LYS A 95 14.86 -6.79 -11.02
N ASN A 96 15.31 -7.99 -10.69
CA ASN A 96 16.71 -8.41 -10.87
C ASN A 96 16.99 -8.99 -12.27
N ASP A 97 15.96 -9.41 -13.00
CA ASP A 97 16.12 -9.96 -14.33
C ASP A 97 16.15 -8.86 -15.37
N SER A 98 17.34 -8.65 -15.98
CA SER A 98 17.54 -7.67 -17.05
C SER A 98 16.71 -7.93 -18.31
N SER A 99 16.19 -9.16 -18.52
CA SER A 99 15.28 -9.48 -19.60
C SER A 99 13.87 -8.93 -19.38
N CYS A 100 13.49 -8.57 -18.16
CA CYS A 100 12.21 -7.94 -17.84
C CYS A 100 12.18 -6.41 -18.04
N LEU A 101 13.27 -5.82 -18.54
CA LEU A 101 13.33 -4.40 -18.97
C LEU A 101 12.34 -4.05 -20.10
N PHE A 102 11.64 -5.04 -20.67
CA PHE A 102 10.58 -4.81 -21.66
C PHE A 102 9.27 -4.26 -21.09
N ILE A 103 9.08 -4.24 -19.77
CA ILE A 103 7.92 -3.59 -19.15
C ILE A 103 8.29 -2.13 -18.85
N ASN A 104 8.13 -1.28 -19.85
CA ASN A 104 8.47 0.15 -19.75
C ASN A 104 7.73 0.91 -18.63
N ASP A 105 6.59 0.38 -18.14
CA ASP A 105 5.76 1.03 -17.12
C ASP A 105 5.25 0.00 -16.08
N TRP A 106 6.18 -0.55 -15.32
CA TRP A 106 5.89 -1.52 -14.26
C TRP A 106 4.82 -1.05 -13.26
N PRO A 107 4.83 0.20 -12.76
CA PRO A 107 3.81 0.68 -11.84
C PRO A 107 2.39 0.58 -12.41
N ARG A 108 2.21 0.97 -13.68
CA ARG A 108 0.91 0.87 -14.36
C ARG A 108 0.43 -0.56 -14.48
N VAL A 109 1.32 -1.49 -14.86
CA VAL A 109 0.99 -2.91 -14.99
C VAL A 109 0.52 -3.49 -13.66
N VAL A 110 1.20 -3.16 -12.56
CA VAL A 110 0.82 -3.61 -11.21
C VAL A 110 -0.57 -3.12 -10.83
N LEU A 111 -0.87 -1.82 -11.04
CA LEU A 111 -2.20 -1.27 -10.72
C LEU A 111 -3.31 -1.91 -11.55
N ILE A 112 -3.10 -2.09 -12.86
CA ILE A 112 -4.07 -2.73 -13.74
C ILE A 112 -4.30 -4.18 -13.30
N PHE A 113 -3.23 -4.92 -13.02
CA PHE A 113 -3.32 -6.29 -12.52
C PHE A 113 -4.12 -6.37 -11.22
N GLU A 114 -3.85 -5.49 -10.27
CA GLU A 114 -4.57 -5.42 -9.00
C GLU A 114 -6.05 -5.12 -9.22
N ILE A 115 -6.41 -4.12 -10.04
CA ILE A 115 -7.80 -3.79 -10.37
C ILE A 115 -8.53 -4.99 -10.94
N ILE A 116 -7.93 -5.71 -11.90
CA ILE A 116 -8.54 -6.89 -12.53
C ILE A 116 -8.78 -7.97 -11.48
N VAL A 117 -7.80 -8.26 -10.63
CA VAL A 117 -7.92 -9.29 -9.59
C VAL A 117 -9.00 -8.93 -8.58
N LEU A 118 -9.01 -7.69 -8.06
CA LEU A 118 -10.02 -7.25 -7.11
C LEU A 118 -11.42 -7.24 -7.73
N PHE A 119 -11.54 -6.85 -8.99
CA PHE A 119 -12.82 -6.90 -9.72
C PHE A 119 -13.35 -8.32 -9.84
N VAL A 120 -12.50 -9.28 -10.23
CA VAL A 120 -12.87 -10.70 -10.33
C VAL A 120 -13.25 -11.29 -8.97
N ILE A 121 -12.53 -10.94 -7.89
CA ILE A 121 -12.83 -11.40 -6.54
C ILE A 121 -14.24 -10.96 -6.09
N GLY A 122 -14.73 -9.81 -6.56
CA GLY A 122 -16.08 -9.33 -6.25
C GLY A 122 -17.21 -10.24 -6.72
N PHE A 123 -16.95 -11.13 -7.68
CA PHE A 123 -17.89 -12.16 -8.13
C PHE A 123 -17.78 -13.48 -7.36
N ILE A 124 -16.75 -13.65 -6.52
CA ILE A 124 -16.55 -14.86 -5.75
C ILE A 124 -17.49 -14.85 -4.54
N PRO A 125 -18.49 -15.76 -4.50
CA PRO A 125 -19.44 -15.80 -3.39
C PRO A 125 -18.80 -16.24 -2.08
N SER A 126 -19.48 -16.00 -0.97
CA SER A 126 -19.03 -16.41 0.38
C SER A 126 -19.00 -17.93 0.58
N THR A 127 -19.60 -18.71 -0.32
CA THR A 127 -19.56 -20.18 -0.30
C THR A 127 -18.20 -20.76 -0.71
N ILE A 128 -17.38 -20.00 -1.42
CA ILE A 128 -16.02 -20.40 -1.78
C ILE A 128 -15.11 -20.24 -0.54
N PRO A 129 -14.18 -21.18 -0.29
CA PRO A 129 -13.28 -21.10 0.84
C PRO A 129 -12.52 -19.75 0.89
N ASN A 130 -12.60 -19.05 2.02
CA ASN A 130 -11.99 -17.74 2.21
C ASN A 130 -10.47 -17.73 1.97
N ILE A 131 -9.82 -18.87 2.19
CA ILE A 131 -8.38 -19.04 1.98
C ILE A 131 -7.95 -18.66 0.56
N ILE A 132 -8.76 -19.01 -0.47
CA ILE A 132 -8.45 -18.71 -1.88
C ILE A 132 -8.43 -17.18 -2.08
N VAL A 133 -9.43 -16.49 -1.53
CA VAL A 133 -9.53 -15.04 -1.64
C VAL A 133 -8.41 -14.34 -0.86
N ASN A 134 -8.15 -14.78 0.37
CA ASN A 134 -7.13 -14.17 1.24
C ASN A 134 -5.72 -14.36 0.64
N VAL A 135 -5.39 -15.54 0.15
CA VAL A 135 -4.12 -15.82 -0.54
C VAL A 135 -3.95 -14.93 -1.76
N THR A 136 -4.99 -14.82 -2.59
CA THR A 136 -4.95 -14.00 -3.81
C THR A 136 -4.73 -12.53 -3.47
N ILE A 137 -5.50 -11.98 -2.51
CA ILE A 137 -5.36 -10.56 -2.12
C ILE A 137 -4.00 -10.31 -1.48
N SER A 138 -3.54 -11.19 -0.57
CA SER A 138 -2.22 -11.03 0.09
C SER A 138 -1.06 -11.07 -0.92
N PHE A 139 -1.15 -11.94 -1.93
CA PHE A 139 -0.17 -11.99 -3.01
C PHE A 139 -0.14 -10.68 -3.80
N VAL A 140 -1.30 -10.20 -4.27
CA VAL A 140 -1.40 -8.96 -5.06
C VAL A 140 -0.98 -7.74 -4.24
N ALA A 141 -1.40 -7.67 -2.98
CA ALA A 141 -1.01 -6.60 -2.05
C ALA A 141 0.50 -6.54 -1.83
N SER A 142 1.18 -7.70 -1.75
CA SER A 142 2.64 -7.73 -1.62
C SER A 142 3.35 -7.20 -2.88
N ILE A 143 2.81 -7.48 -4.07
CA ILE A 143 3.30 -6.93 -5.34
C ILE A 143 3.18 -5.41 -5.32
N GLN A 144 2.03 -4.87 -4.90
CA GLN A 144 1.80 -3.43 -4.77
C GLN A 144 2.81 -2.80 -3.81
N VAL A 145 2.95 -3.32 -2.60
CA VAL A 145 3.86 -2.78 -1.57
C VAL A 145 5.31 -2.75 -2.05
N CYS A 146 5.77 -3.82 -2.71
CA CYS A 146 7.12 -3.89 -3.24
C CYS A 146 7.35 -2.98 -4.45
N SER A 147 6.30 -2.71 -5.23
CA SER A 147 6.39 -1.86 -6.40
C SER A 147 6.41 -0.37 -6.04
N PHE A 148 5.71 0.00 -4.96
CA PHE A 148 5.55 1.39 -4.50
C PHE A 148 6.18 1.60 -3.12
N SER A 149 7.48 1.32 -2.99
CA SER A 149 8.21 1.38 -1.71
C SER A 149 8.79 2.76 -1.35
N LYS A 150 8.65 3.76 -2.23
CA LYS A 150 9.17 5.12 -2.01
C LYS A 150 8.11 6.15 -2.35
N ILE A 151 7.93 7.14 -1.48
CA ILE A 151 7.23 8.39 -1.78
C ILE A 151 8.21 9.52 -1.55
N ALA A 152 8.43 10.34 -2.59
CA ALA A 152 9.17 11.59 -2.47
C ALA A 152 10.48 11.47 -1.67
N ASP A 153 11.40 10.63 -2.11
CA ASP A 153 12.72 10.38 -1.51
C ASP A 153 12.73 9.80 -0.08
N SER A 154 11.57 9.54 0.52
CA SER A 154 11.49 8.89 1.83
C SER A 154 11.05 7.44 1.70
N PRO A 155 11.71 6.51 2.43
CA PRO A 155 11.20 5.14 2.54
C PRO A 155 9.78 5.18 3.12
N TYR A 156 8.85 4.61 2.40
CA TYR A 156 7.44 4.61 2.73
C TYR A 156 6.85 3.22 2.48
N SER A 157 5.87 2.86 3.26
CA SER A 157 5.05 1.70 2.96
C SER A 157 3.57 2.09 3.04
N SER A 158 2.83 1.89 1.95
CA SER A 158 1.39 2.16 1.90
C SER A 158 0.60 1.39 2.95
N THR A 159 1.11 0.25 3.40
CA THR A 159 0.40 -0.69 4.27
C THR A 159 1.07 -0.93 5.63
N MET A 160 2.30 -0.47 5.83
CA MET A 160 3.03 -0.66 7.09
C MET A 160 2.87 0.54 8.03
N SER A 161 1.69 0.69 8.64
CA SER A 161 1.36 1.82 9.52
C SER A 161 2.32 1.97 10.70
N THR A 162 2.79 0.89 11.32
CA THR A 162 3.74 0.94 12.45
C THR A 162 5.09 1.54 12.05
N GLY A 163 5.62 1.18 10.87
CA GLY A 163 6.86 1.74 10.34
C GLY A 163 6.74 3.24 10.05
N ASN A 164 5.62 3.63 9.43
CA ASN A 164 5.32 5.03 9.15
C ASN A 164 5.14 5.85 10.44
N LEU A 165 4.45 5.30 11.45
CA LEU A 165 4.25 5.94 12.75
C LEU A 165 5.59 6.18 13.48
N ARG A 166 6.47 5.17 13.49
CA ARG A 166 7.84 5.31 14.03
C ARG A 166 8.61 6.42 13.31
N SER A 167 8.56 6.43 11.97
CA SER A 167 9.25 7.44 11.18
C SER A 167 8.68 8.83 11.41
N ALA A 168 7.36 8.96 11.49
CA ALA A 168 6.67 10.22 11.80
C ALA A 168 7.08 10.78 13.17
N ALA A 169 7.12 9.93 14.20
CA ALA A 169 7.55 10.34 15.54
C ALA A 169 9.01 10.80 15.57
N ARG A 170 9.90 10.11 14.85
CA ARG A 170 11.31 10.52 14.71
C ARG A 170 11.45 11.88 14.03
N GLU A 171 10.77 12.07 12.89
CA GLU A 171 10.81 13.35 12.16
C GLU A 171 10.19 14.49 12.99
N ALA A 172 9.13 14.20 13.75
CA ALA A 172 8.55 15.18 14.67
C ALA A 172 9.55 15.63 15.75
N TYR A 173 10.30 14.68 16.33
CA TYR A 173 11.35 14.99 17.30
C TYR A 173 12.42 15.92 16.69
N ILE A 174 12.90 15.60 15.46
CA ILE A 174 13.88 16.43 14.74
C ILE A 174 13.31 17.84 14.49
N ALA A 175 12.07 17.92 14.01
CA ALA A 175 11.40 19.18 13.74
C ALA A 175 11.32 20.08 14.99
N PHE A 176 10.99 19.49 16.14
CA PHE A 176 10.90 20.23 17.41
C PHE A 176 12.25 20.64 17.98
N THR A 177 13.23 19.73 17.99
CA THR A 177 14.52 19.97 18.66
C THR A 177 15.47 20.79 17.80
N GLN A 178 15.46 20.58 16.47
CA GLN A 178 16.37 21.26 15.54
C GLN A 178 15.71 22.39 14.78
N LYS A 179 14.40 22.65 15.01
CA LYS A 179 13.59 23.62 14.27
C LYS A 179 13.65 23.39 12.74
N ASP A 180 13.78 22.13 12.33
CA ASP A 180 13.86 21.75 10.92
C ASP A 180 12.46 21.73 10.29
N HIS A 181 12.22 22.69 9.39
CA HIS A 181 10.96 22.81 8.65
C HIS A 181 10.70 21.64 7.71
N GLU A 182 11.73 21.09 7.08
CA GLU A 182 11.61 19.92 6.20
C GLU A 182 11.22 18.67 6.99
N ALA A 183 11.76 18.48 8.20
CA ALA A 183 11.34 17.41 9.10
C ALA A 183 9.87 17.57 9.53
N ALA A 184 9.39 18.79 9.76
CA ALA A 184 7.98 19.04 10.06
C ALA A 184 7.08 18.63 8.87
N ILE A 185 7.46 18.97 7.65
CA ILE A 185 6.72 18.56 6.43
C ILE A 185 6.70 17.03 6.29
N ARG A 186 7.84 16.35 6.49
CA ARG A 186 7.91 14.87 6.45
C ARG A 186 7.04 14.24 7.53
N THR A 187 7.00 14.81 8.72
CA THR A 187 6.12 14.38 9.82
C THR A 187 4.65 14.40 9.39
N ILE A 188 4.18 15.54 8.87
CA ILE A 188 2.79 15.69 8.43
C ILE A 188 2.45 14.66 7.33
N ARG A 189 3.34 14.46 6.36
CA ARG A 189 3.14 13.48 5.28
C ARG A 189 2.97 12.06 5.83
N LEU A 190 3.85 11.63 6.73
CA LEU A 190 3.80 10.28 7.30
C LEU A 190 2.54 10.08 8.16
N PHE A 191 2.16 11.06 8.99
CA PHE A 191 0.90 10.97 9.73
C PHE A 191 -0.33 10.95 8.81
N THR A 192 -0.32 11.73 7.73
CA THR A 192 -1.41 11.70 6.74
C THR A 192 -1.57 10.31 6.13
N VAL A 193 -0.47 9.62 5.83
CA VAL A 193 -0.53 8.24 5.33
C VAL A 193 -1.12 7.28 6.35
N VAL A 194 -0.69 7.34 7.61
CA VAL A 194 -1.25 6.51 8.69
C VAL A 194 -2.75 6.78 8.85
N PHE A 195 -3.15 8.06 8.83
CA PHE A 195 -4.54 8.46 8.90
C PHE A 195 -5.34 7.98 7.68
N SER A 196 -4.76 8.03 6.48
CA SER A 196 -5.37 7.52 5.25
C SER A 196 -5.63 6.02 5.31
N PHE A 197 -4.70 5.25 5.87
CA PHE A 197 -4.90 3.81 6.12
C PHE A 197 -6.05 3.58 7.11
N LEU A 198 -6.13 4.35 8.19
CA LEU A 198 -7.24 4.29 9.15
C LEU A 198 -8.59 4.58 8.48
N VAL A 199 -8.67 5.63 7.67
CA VAL A 199 -9.88 5.98 6.90
C VAL A 199 -10.25 4.84 5.93
N GLY A 200 -9.28 4.27 5.25
CA GLY A 200 -9.50 3.12 4.37
C GLY A 200 -10.04 1.91 5.13
N SER A 201 -9.46 1.59 6.29
CA SER A 201 -9.93 0.50 7.16
C SER A 201 -11.38 0.74 7.62
N PHE A 202 -11.70 1.96 8.00
CA PHE A 202 -13.05 2.34 8.43
C PHE A 202 -14.07 2.19 7.29
N LEU A 203 -13.76 2.69 6.10
CA LEU A 203 -14.61 2.57 4.92
C LEU A 203 -14.79 1.11 4.49
N GLY A 204 -13.70 0.34 4.46
CA GLY A 204 -13.72 -1.09 4.15
C GLY A 204 -14.55 -1.88 5.15
N GLY A 205 -14.43 -1.56 6.44
CA GLY A 205 -15.24 -2.17 7.50
C GLY A 205 -16.73 -1.89 7.31
N ILE A 206 -17.11 -0.63 7.19
CA ILE A 206 -18.52 -0.25 6.99
C ILE A 206 -19.12 -0.90 5.72
N LEU A 207 -18.41 -0.81 4.59
CA LEU A 207 -18.93 -1.38 3.36
C LEU A 207 -19.05 -2.90 3.44
N THR A 208 -18.07 -3.59 4.05
CA THR A 208 -18.12 -5.05 4.20
C THR A 208 -19.27 -5.48 5.10
N LEU A 209 -19.56 -4.76 6.18
CA LEU A 209 -20.69 -5.03 7.06
C LEU A 209 -22.05 -4.82 6.36
N ASN A 210 -22.16 -3.85 5.44
CA ASN A 210 -23.41 -3.52 4.78
C ASN A 210 -23.68 -4.33 3.50
N ILE A 211 -22.67 -4.55 2.65
CA ILE A 211 -22.84 -5.19 1.33
C ILE A 211 -22.04 -6.49 1.18
N GLY A 212 -21.40 -6.94 2.27
CA GLY A 212 -20.69 -8.22 2.32
C GLY A 212 -19.50 -8.30 1.37
N VAL A 213 -19.32 -9.44 0.73
CA VAL A 213 -18.17 -9.75 -0.13
C VAL A 213 -18.04 -8.85 -1.37
N LYS A 214 -19.12 -8.18 -1.78
CA LYS A 214 -19.09 -7.22 -2.91
C LYS A 214 -18.39 -5.92 -2.56
N ALA A 215 -18.14 -5.64 -1.28
CA ALA A 215 -17.42 -4.45 -0.83
C ALA A 215 -16.02 -4.32 -1.46
N ILE A 216 -15.42 -5.42 -1.90
CA ILE A 216 -14.11 -5.44 -2.56
C ILE A 216 -14.02 -4.50 -3.77
N TRP A 217 -15.14 -4.27 -4.46
CA TRP A 217 -15.20 -3.31 -5.57
C TRP A 217 -14.90 -1.87 -5.12
N GLY A 218 -15.13 -1.52 -3.84
CA GLY A 218 -14.70 -0.25 -3.27
C GLY A 218 -13.18 -0.09 -3.32
N ALA A 219 -12.43 -1.13 -2.98
CA ALA A 219 -10.97 -1.12 -3.11
C ALA A 219 -10.54 -1.00 -4.58
N ALA A 220 -11.20 -1.73 -5.49
CA ALA A 220 -10.91 -1.63 -6.92
C ALA A 220 -11.11 -0.22 -7.47
N ILE A 221 -12.16 0.50 -7.03
CA ILE A 221 -12.41 1.90 -7.40
C ILE A 221 -11.31 2.82 -6.86
N ILE A 222 -10.84 2.61 -5.64
CA ILE A 222 -9.76 3.41 -5.05
C ILE A 222 -8.45 3.22 -5.85
N ILE A 223 -8.10 1.96 -6.19
CA ILE A 223 -6.91 1.67 -7.00
C ILE A 223 -7.07 2.22 -8.43
N PHE A 224 -8.28 2.14 -9.00
CA PHE A 224 -8.56 2.76 -10.30
C PHE A 224 -8.35 4.28 -10.26
N SER A 225 -8.77 4.94 -9.19
CA SER A 225 -8.52 6.38 -8.99
C SER A 225 -7.02 6.69 -8.88
N ALA A 226 -6.26 5.79 -8.23
CA ALA A 226 -4.79 5.89 -8.18
C ALA A 226 -4.16 5.71 -9.58
N LEU A 227 -4.66 4.80 -10.40
CA LEU A 227 -4.21 4.61 -11.78
C LEU A 227 -4.50 5.83 -12.65
N VAL A 228 -5.68 6.43 -12.53
CA VAL A 228 -6.03 7.67 -13.24
C VAL A 228 -5.08 8.80 -12.86
N LEU A 229 -4.84 8.98 -11.55
CA LEU A 229 -3.90 9.98 -11.06
C LEU A 229 -2.47 9.72 -11.58
N TYR A 230 -2.03 8.47 -11.58
CA TYR A 230 -0.74 8.07 -12.13
C TYR A 230 -0.59 8.42 -13.61
N ASN A 231 -1.63 8.18 -14.42
CA ASN A 231 -1.61 8.48 -15.85
C ASN A 231 -1.57 9.99 -16.13
N ILE A 232 -2.35 10.81 -15.39
CA ILE A 232 -2.35 12.27 -15.55
C ILE A 232 -0.96 12.84 -15.27
N ASN A 233 -0.23 12.28 -14.32
CA ASN A 233 1.07 12.77 -13.91
C ASN A 233 2.22 12.35 -14.85
N ASN A 234 2.00 11.32 -15.69
CA ASN A 234 3.00 10.80 -16.63
C ASN A 234 2.67 11.13 -18.11
N SER A 235 1.61 11.91 -18.36
CA SER A 235 1.23 12.45 -19.66
C SER A 235 1.81 13.85 -19.85
#